data_219ea2ab3c270a98563b84166ac364b8
#
_entry.id   219ea2ab3c270a98563b84166ac364b8
#
_cell.length_a   1.000
_cell.length_b   1.000
_cell.length_c   1.000
_cell.angle_alpha   90.00
_cell.angle_beta   90.00
_cell.angle_gamma   90.00
#
_symmetry.space_group_name_H-M   'P 1'
#
loop_
_entity.id
_entity.type
_entity.pdbx_description
1 polymer ?
#
loop_
_entity_poly.entity_id
_entity_poly.type
_entity_poly.pdbx_seq_one_letter_code
_entity_poly.pdbx_strand_id
1 'polypeptide(L)'
;MKQFTYVITDEAGIHARPAGQLVKEAAKFTCSTTIAKGAKKGDLKRIFGVMALGVKNGEEITVTCEGADEDAAVAALESFFKANL
;
A
#
# COMPACT_ATOMS: atom_id res chain seq x y z
N MET A 1 5.83 -6.99 -13.53
CA MET A 1 5.17 -6.93 -12.23
C MET A 1 6.21 -6.95 -11.11
N LYS A 2 6.11 -6.00 -10.19
CA LYS A 2 6.98 -5.91 -9.02
C LYS A 2 6.12 -5.93 -7.77
N GLN A 3 6.64 -6.51 -6.68
CA GLN A 3 5.89 -6.54 -5.43
C GLN A 3 6.84 -6.56 -4.23
N PHE A 4 6.30 -6.19 -3.07
CA PHE A 4 7.00 -6.34 -1.80
C PHE A 4 5.98 -6.70 -0.72
N THR A 5 6.47 -7.29 0.36
CA THR A 5 5.67 -7.54 1.55
C THR A 5 6.19 -6.67 2.69
N TYR A 6 5.29 -6.34 3.62
CA TYR A 6 5.65 -5.49 4.74
C TYR A 6 4.75 -5.81 5.93
N VAL A 7 5.34 -5.91 7.12
CA VAL A 7 4.59 -6.09 8.36
C VAL A 7 4.37 -4.72 8.97
N ILE A 8 3.11 -4.38 9.21
CA ILE A 8 2.73 -3.06 9.74
C ILE A 8 3.19 -2.92 11.18
N THR A 9 3.95 -1.87 11.46
CA THR A 9 4.47 -1.59 12.80
C THR A 9 3.72 -0.46 13.52
N ASP A 10 2.92 0.33 12.80
CA ASP A 10 2.12 1.41 13.38
C ASP A 10 1.05 0.81 14.28
N GLU A 11 0.93 1.33 15.52
CA GLU A 11 -0.02 0.81 16.51
C GLU A 11 -1.46 0.86 16.04
N ALA A 12 -1.82 1.88 15.25
CA ALA A 12 -3.17 2.03 14.73
C ALA A 12 -3.37 1.30 13.39
N GLY A 13 -2.33 0.67 12.86
CA GLY A 13 -2.40 0.02 11.56
C GLY A 13 -2.52 1.04 10.44
N ILE A 14 -3.18 0.66 9.34
CA ILE A 14 -3.43 1.60 8.25
C ILE A 14 -4.74 2.33 8.54
N HIS A 15 -4.63 3.44 9.28
CA HIS A 15 -5.79 4.29 9.61
C HIS A 15 -5.90 5.45 8.61
N ALA A 16 -6.89 6.33 8.83
CA ALA A 16 -7.29 7.32 7.83
C ALA A 16 -6.17 8.23 7.33
N ARG A 17 -5.34 8.77 8.24
CA ARG A 17 -4.29 9.71 7.85
C ARG A 17 -3.23 9.07 6.95
N PRO A 18 -2.58 7.97 7.36
CA PRO A 18 -1.60 7.34 6.47
C PRO A 18 -2.25 6.73 5.23
N ALA A 19 -3.49 6.26 5.31
CA ALA A 19 -4.20 5.76 4.12
C ALA A 19 -4.37 6.86 3.08
N GLY A 20 -4.73 8.08 3.50
CA GLY A 20 -4.85 9.21 2.59
C GLY A 20 -3.52 9.59 1.95
N GLN A 21 -2.45 9.60 2.73
CA GLN A 21 -1.12 9.89 2.21
C GLN A 21 -0.63 8.80 1.26
N LEU A 22 -0.90 7.54 1.59
CA LEU A 22 -0.53 6.40 0.77
C LEU A 22 -1.22 6.45 -0.59
N VAL A 23 -2.51 6.77 -0.62
CA VAL A 23 -3.27 6.91 -1.86
C VAL A 23 -2.70 8.03 -2.73
N LYS A 24 -2.32 9.15 -2.13
CA LYS A 24 -1.68 10.25 -2.86
C LYS A 24 -0.34 9.82 -3.45
N GLU A 25 0.43 9.05 -2.71
CA GLU A 25 1.71 8.55 -3.21
C GLU A 25 1.49 7.61 -4.39
N ALA A 26 0.54 6.68 -4.28
CA ALA A 26 0.23 5.74 -5.35
C ALA A 26 -0.28 6.45 -6.61
N ALA A 27 -1.03 7.55 -6.43
CA ALA A 27 -1.61 8.30 -7.54
C ALA A 27 -0.56 8.99 -8.43
N LYS A 28 0.67 9.11 -7.96
CA LYS A 28 1.76 9.70 -8.76
C LYS A 28 2.21 8.79 -9.90
N PHE A 29 1.84 7.52 -9.85
CA PHE A 29 2.29 6.52 -10.82
C PHE A 29 1.12 6.08 -11.70
N THR A 30 1.44 5.71 -12.95
CA THR A 30 0.44 5.27 -13.91
C THR A 30 0.16 3.77 -13.82
N CYS A 31 1.08 3.01 -13.25
CA CYS A 31 0.93 1.57 -13.12
C CYS A 31 -0.22 1.21 -12.18
N SER A 32 -0.70 -0.02 -12.31
CA SER A 32 -1.67 -0.59 -11.34
C SER A 32 -0.96 -0.82 -10.02
N THR A 33 -1.59 -0.39 -8.93
CA THR A 33 -1.05 -0.60 -7.58
C THR A 33 -2.12 -1.28 -6.73
N THR A 34 -1.79 -2.45 -6.19
CA THR A 34 -2.73 -3.27 -5.42
C THR A 34 -2.12 -3.58 -4.07
N ILE A 35 -2.95 -3.52 -3.03
CA ILE A 35 -2.56 -3.96 -1.69
C ILE A 35 -3.40 -5.18 -1.33
N ALA A 36 -2.76 -6.19 -0.74
CA ALA A 36 -3.45 -7.41 -0.32
C ALA A 36 -3.14 -7.71 1.14
N LYS A 37 -4.16 -8.18 1.85
CA LYS A 37 -4.04 -8.75 3.19
C LYS A 37 -4.72 -10.10 3.17
N GLY A 38 -3.92 -11.17 3.16
CA GLY A 38 -4.47 -12.52 2.98
C GLY A 38 -5.20 -12.64 1.66
N ALA A 39 -6.46 -13.05 1.70
CA ALA A 39 -7.28 -13.21 0.51
C ALA A 39 -7.95 -11.91 0.05
N LYS A 40 -7.88 -10.85 0.88
CA LYS A 40 -8.51 -9.57 0.55
C LYS A 40 -7.55 -8.69 -0.21
N LYS A 41 -8.07 -7.99 -1.23
CA LYS A 41 -7.28 -7.09 -2.06
C LYS A 41 -7.98 -5.75 -2.21
N GLY A 42 -7.21 -4.69 -2.41
CA GLY A 42 -7.73 -3.36 -2.66
C GLY A 42 -6.83 -2.59 -3.60
N ASP A 43 -7.38 -1.54 -4.21
CA ASP A 43 -6.65 -0.65 -5.08
C ASP A 43 -5.99 0.43 -4.21
N LEU A 44 -4.65 0.53 -4.25
CA LEU A 44 -3.92 1.54 -3.48
C LEU A 44 -4.28 2.97 -3.88
N LYS A 45 -4.89 3.17 -5.03
CA LYS A 45 -5.30 4.50 -5.49
C LYS A 45 -6.68 4.90 -4.99
N ARG A 46 -7.34 4.02 -4.19
CA ARG A 46 -8.67 4.27 -3.65
C ARG A 46 -8.65 4.14 -2.13
N ILE A 47 -8.92 5.24 -1.44
CA ILE A 47 -8.83 5.26 0.03
C ILE A 47 -9.79 4.25 0.69
N PHE A 48 -11.02 4.14 0.17
CA PHE A 48 -11.97 3.19 0.74
C PHE A 48 -11.56 1.74 0.51
N GLY A 49 -10.90 1.47 -0.63
CA GLY A 49 -10.34 0.14 -0.90
C GLY A 49 -9.26 -0.24 0.09
N VAL A 50 -8.39 0.71 0.43
CA VAL A 50 -7.33 0.49 1.42
C VAL A 50 -7.92 0.31 2.81
N MET A 51 -8.83 1.20 3.21
CA MET A 51 -9.43 1.16 4.55
C MET A 51 -10.29 -0.08 4.78
N ALA A 52 -10.94 -0.57 3.72
CA ALA A 52 -11.80 -1.75 3.81
C ALA A 52 -11.04 -3.02 4.18
N LEU A 53 -9.72 -3.04 3.97
CA LEU A 53 -8.91 -4.20 4.35
C LEU A 53 -8.78 -4.35 5.86
N GLY A 54 -8.95 -3.26 6.61
CA GLY A 54 -8.82 -3.29 8.06
C GLY A 54 -7.47 -3.75 8.55
N VAL A 55 -6.39 -3.30 7.89
CA VAL A 55 -5.03 -3.72 8.24
C VAL A 55 -4.63 -3.14 9.59
N LYS A 56 -4.15 -4.00 10.48
CA LYS A 56 -3.79 -3.64 11.84
C LYS A 56 -2.31 -3.89 12.11
N ASN A 57 -1.84 -3.36 13.23
CA ASN A 57 -0.48 -3.61 13.70
C ASN A 57 -0.17 -5.10 13.71
N GLY A 58 1.00 -5.45 13.19
CA GLY A 58 1.46 -6.83 13.16
C GLY A 58 0.99 -7.64 11.97
N GLU A 59 0.07 -7.09 11.17
CA GLU A 59 -0.41 -7.82 9.98
C GLU A 59 0.50 -7.57 8.79
N GLU A 60 0.69 -8.60 7.98
CA GLU A 60 1.50 -8.51 6.77
C GLU A 60 0.64 -8.15 5.57
N ILE A 61 1.13 -7.21 4.77
CA ILE A 61 0.50 -6.85 3.50
C ILE A 61 1.46 -7.08 2.35
N THR A 62 0.90 -7.25 1.16
CA THR A 62 1.66 -7.37 -0.08
C THR A 62 1.21 -6.26 -1.02
N VAL A 63 2.17 -5.48 -1.52
CA VAL A 63 1.89 -4.44 -2.51
C VAL A 63 2.43 -4.92 -3.85
N THR A 64 1.59 -4.86 -4.87
CA THR A 64 1.94 -5.27 -6.24
C THR A 64 1.78 -4.08 -7.17
N CYS A 65 2.81 -3.81 -7.97
CA CYS A 65 2.80 -2.74 -8.98
C CYS A 65 3.02 -3.36 -10.35
N GLU A 66 2.18 -3.00 -11.31
CA GLU A 66 2.27 -3.55 -12.67
C GLU A 66 2.03 -2.45 -13.69
N GLY A 67 3.02 -2.20 -14.55
CA GLY A 67 2.94 -1.18 -15.57
C GLY A 67 4.30 -0.60 -15.89
N ALA A 68 4.32 0.45 -16.74
CA ALA A 68 5.56 1.02 -17.25
C ALA A 68 6.46 1.60 -16.17
N ASP A 69 5.88 2.18 -15.11
CA ASP A 69 6.63 2.79 -14.01
C ASP A 69 6.63 1.95 -12.73
N GLU A 70 6.43 0.64 -12.88
CA GLU A 70 6.33 -0.24 -11.71
C GLU A 70 7.58 -0.24 -10.83
N ASP A 71 8.77 -0.10 -11.41
CA ASP A 71 10.01 -0.09 -10.64
C ASP A 71 10.07 1.14 -9.72
N ALA A 72 9.74 2.31 -10.26
CA ALA A 72 9.71 3.53 -9.48
C ALA A 72 8.59 3.49 -8.43
N ALA A 73 7.44 2.95 -8.80
CA ALA A 73 6.29 2.86 -7.91
C ALA A 73 6.56 1.95 -6.72
N VAL A 74 7.12 0.76 -6.96
CA VAL A 74 7.38 -0.18 -5.86
C VAL A 74 8.42 0.38 -4.90
N ALA A 75 9.45 1.06 -5.40
CA ALA A 75 10.47 1.67 -4.55
C ALA A 75 9.89 2.78 -3.68
N ALA A 76 9.08 3.66 -4.28
CA ALA A 76 8.47 4.77 -3.56
C ALA A 76 7.47 4.30 -2.50
N LEU A 77 6.65 3.31 -2.84
CA LEU A 77 5.66 2.79 -1.91
C LEU A 77 6.32 2.03 -0.78
N GLU A 78 7.35 1.25 -1.05
CA GLU A 78 8.08 0.55 0.00
C GLU A 78 8.71 1.53 0.98
N SER A 79 9.33 2.61 0.47
CA SER A 79 9.89 3.66 1.32
C SER A 79 8.81 4.33 2.16
N PHE A 80 7.63 4.56 1.60
CA PHE A 80 6.51 5.14 2.33
C PHE A 80 6.10 4.26 3.51
N PHE A 81 5.94 2.96 3.29
CA PHE A 81 5.57 2.04 4.35
C PHE A 81 6.61 2.02 5.47
N LYS A 82 7.89 1.96 5.11
CA LYS A 82 8.97 1.94 6.10
C LYS A 82 9.04 3.22 6.93
N ALA A 83 8.71 4.35 6.32
CA ALA A 83 8.77 5.65 7.01
C ALA A 83 7.54 5.94 7.86
N ASN A 84 6.37 5.39 7.51
CA ASN A 84 5.10 5.82 8.10
C ASN A 84 4.29 4.70 8.75
N LEU A 85 4.54 3.48 8.42
CA LEU A 85 3.73 2.35 8.85
C LEU A 85 4.55 1.18 9.38
#